data_f13a5d487511a17c00cc88a52e72307f
#
_entry.id   f13a5d487511a17c00cc88a52e72307f
#
_cell.length_a   1.000
_cell.length_b   1.000
_cell.length_c   1.000
_cell.angle_alpha   90.00
_cell.angle_beta   90.00
_cell.angle_gamma   90.00
#
_symmetry.space_group_name_H-M   'P 1'
#
loop_
_entity.id
_entity.type
_entity.pdbx_description
1 polymer ?
#
loop_
_entity_poly.entity_id
_entity_poly.type
_entity_poly.pdbx_seq_one_letter_code
_entity_poly.pdbx_strand_id
1 'polypeptide(L)'
;MSLQLAEQYEENEQYTQAYEEYKKLHERNPKDLSILERLGHLSMLLENKEEAAEYYTKILESDATNVLAYEQLMDIYVTTDRYKYYVYRGNMHSVEHQLEHAINDYKKAVNCAQDDNSMLSARFVLGTLYEQTGNNVKAIDEYLKVIDHEETHEDVYVRLANLYLKEDAMPSAIEVLDRARKSGFDTTNVREMLSDLLLKNGNPEKAIEITSDELTKVKCLLDMGRKSDAIEKLQQMEDQYGHIAQFHSLKAQYYYMNGDYDKALECVNKFDELEKNSPLTYQMRALIFEEKNDDYNAHINWGKYNIVRGNKDIAINEYLNAYQLKNDDLELLNTLAMLLEESNDKNHAMEFYERIAKLDETDKKSLEKLAEFRESIGDYRMQAEYLLKLYHLDKRNALTVKKLGEAYEKLRNKPNAIECYEKFLEIGKGSPEYSKIQHKLEKLKNSDVQEDEGFLDKFINWFNKNKM
;
A
#
# COMPACT_ATOMS: atom_id res chain seq x y z
N MET A 1 -1.21 -46.63 31.77
CA MET A 1 -0.53 -45.65 32.64
C MET A 1 -1.14 -44.32 32.36
N SER A 2 -1.65 -43.66 33.35
CA SER A 2 -2.55 -42.52 33.20
C SER A 2 -1.89 -41.28 33.78
N LEU A 3 -2.17 -40.14 33.18
CA LEU A 3 -1.85 -38.81 33.71
C LEU A 3 -2.24 -38.71 35.20
N GLN A 4 -3.40 -39.26 35.55
CA GLN A 4 -3.90 -39.32 36.94
C GLN A 4 -2.94 -39.99 37.93
N LEU A 5 -2.15 -41.01 37.51
CA LEU A 5 -1.19 -41.67 38.40
C LEU A 5 0.04 -40.76 38.66
N ALA A 6 0.48 -40.05 37.65
CA ALA A 6 1.57 -39.08 37.79
C ALA A 6 1.17 -37.92 38.71
N GLU A 7 -0.04 -37.38 38.53
CA GLU A 7 -0.63 -36.34 39.38
C GLU A 7 -0.79 -36.80 40.79
N GLN A 8 -1.26 -38.06 41.03
CA GLN A 8 -1.39 -38.62 42.36
C GLN A 8 -0.05 -38.76 43.09
N TYR A 9 1.01 -39.15 42.38
CA TYR A 9 2.35 -39.18 42.97
C TYR A 9 2.86 -37.77 43.32
N GLU A 10 2.58 -36.77 42.46
CA GLU A 10 2.93 -35.39 42.71
C GLU A 10 2.21 -34.83 43.95
N GLU A 11 0.89 -35.07 44.07
CA GLU A 11 0.08 -34.67 45.23
C GLU A 11 0.57 -35.30 46.55
N ASN A 12 1.14 -36.50 46.47
CA ASN A 12 1.68 -37.21 47.64
C ASN A 12 3.18 -36.88 47.88
N GLU A 13 3.73 -35.82 47.24
CA GLU A 13 5.14 -35.40 47.34
C GLU A 13 6.16 -36.49 46.93
N GLN A 14 5.70 -37.48 46.15
CA GLN A 14 6.52 -38.57 45.65
C GLN A 14 7.16 -38.17 44.31
N TYR A 15 7.98 -37.13 44.34
CA TYR A 15 8.47 -36.44 43.14
C TYR A 15 9.26 -37.32 42.16
N THR A 16 10.05 -38.28 42.68
CA THR A 16 10.79 -39.23 41.85
C THR A 16 9.83 -40.14 41.06
N GLN A 17 8.77 -40.65 41.70
CA GLN A 17 7.81 -41.52 41.06
C GLN A 17 6.95 -40.72 40.04
N ALA A 18 6.53 -39.51 40.42
CA ALA A 18 5.82 -38.60 39.52
C ALA A 18 6.65 -38.31 38.24
N TYR A 19 7.92 -37.97 38.42
CA TYR A 19 8.85 -37.70 37.34
C TYR A 19 8.96 -38.90 36.39
N GLU A 20 9.15 -40.09 36.86
CA GLU A 20 9.24 -41.32 36.03
C GLU A 20 7.94 -41.58 35.25
N GLU A 21 6.79 -41.32 35.82
CA GLU A 21 5.51 -41.50 35.11
C GLU A 21 5.30 -40.40 34.04
N TYR A 22 5.63 -39.11 34.32
CA TYR A 22 5.58 -38.06 33.33
C TYR A 22 6.58 -38.28 32.19
N LYS A 23 7.77 -38.83 32.50
CA LYS A 23 8.75 -39.18 31.48
C LYS A 23 8.23 -40.23 30.49
N LYS A 24 7.54 -41.26 30.96
CA LYS A 24 6.86 -42.27 30.12
C LYS A 24 5.73 -41.64 29.28
N LEU A 25 5.07 -40.62 29.78
CA LEU A 25 4.05 -39.87 29.01
C LEU A 25 4.69 -39.00 27.95
N HIS A 26 5.80 -38.33 28.28
CA HIS A 26 6.58 -37.56 27.34
C HIS A 26 7.12 -38.39 26.16
N GLU A 27 7.61 -39.61 26.41
CA GLU A 27 8.05 -40.56 25.37
C GLU A 27 6.93 -40.86 24.35
N ARG A 28 5.66 -40.86 24.77
CA ARG A 28 4.49 -41.08 23.91
C ARG A 28 4.00 -39.83 23.19
N ASN A 29 4.15 -38.70 23.83
CA ASN A 29 3.76 -37.39 23.28
C ASN A 29 4.84 -36.35 23.60
N PRO A 30 5.93 -36.30 22.80
CA PRO A 30 7.09 -35.45 23.08
C PRO A 30 6.82 -33.94 22.95
N LYS A 31 5.70 -33.55 22.33
CA LYS A 31 5.34 -32.14 22.08
C LYS A 31 4.30 -31.61 23.04
N ASP A 32 3.90 -32.36 24.05
CA ASP A 32 2.92 -31.92 25.04
C ASP A 32 3.57 -30.94 26.02
N LEU A 33 3.26 -29.65 25.87
CA LEU A 33 3.83 -28.57 26.69
C LEU A 33 3.51 -28.73 28.17
N SER A 34 2.31 -29.24 28.51
CA SER A 34 1.94 -29.45 29.91
C SER A 34 2.76 -30.53 30.58
N ILE A 35 3.10 -31.61 29.87
CA ILE A 35 3.98 -32.67 30.37
C ILE A 35 5.42 -32.14 30.51
N LEU A 36 5.91 -31.35 29.52
CA LEU A 36 7.23 -30.72 29.60
C LEU A 36 7.34 -29.77 30.80
N GLU A 37 6.30 -28.98 31.06
CA GLU A 37 6.22 -28.08 32.22
C GLU A 37 6.30 -28.83 33.52
N ARG A 38 5.54 -29.94 33.67
CA ARG A 38 5.59 -30.80 34.86
C ARG A 38 6.94 -31.46 35.06
N LEU A 39 7.56 -31.97 33.98
CA LEU A 39 8.91 -32.53 34.03
C LEU A 39 9.96 -31.49 34.44
N GLY A 40 9.87 -30.28 33.86
CA GLY A 40 10.75 -29.17 34.24
C GLY A 40 10.61 -28.81 35.73
N HIS A 41 9.38 -28.67 36.24
CA HIS A 41 9.10 -28.37 37.62
C HIS A 41 9.58 -29.48 38.57
N LEU A 42 9.30 -30.74 38.24
CA LEU A 42 9.76 -31.88 39.05
C LEU A 42 11.29 -31.99 39.06
N SER A 43 11.94 -31.74 37.95
CA SER A 43 13.41 -31.69 37.89
C SER A 43 13.98 -30.58 38.78
N MET A 44 13.33 -29.42 38.89
CA MET A 44 13.72 -28.38 39.84
C MET A 44 13.57 -28.85 41.30
N LEU A 45 12.44 -29.52 41.66
CA LEU A 45 12.23 -30.07 43.00
C LEU A 45 13.24 -31.18 43.34
N LEU A 46 13.69 -31.93 42.37
CA LEU A 46 14.73 -32.95 42.48
C LEU A 46 16.16 -32.40 42.42
N GLU A 47 16.33 -31.09 42.42
CA GLU A 47 17.59 -30.36 42.35
C GLU A 47 18.41 -30.62 41.04
N ASN A 48 17.76 -31.18 40.02
CA ASN A 48 18.36 -31.43 38.70
C ASN A 48 18.13 -30.23 37.75
N LYS A 49 18.89 -29.17 37.98
CA LYS A 49 18.72 -27.89 37.25
C LYS A 49 19.04 -27.99 35.77
N GLU A 50 19.99 -28.81 35.39
CA GLU A 50 20.40 -29.00 33.99
C GLU A 50 19.26 -29.62 33.19
N GLU A 51 18.64 -30.67 33.71
CA GLU A 51 17.53 -31.34 33.05
C GLU A 51 16.26 -30.45 33.02
N ALA A 52 16.01 -29.70 34.11
CA ALA A 52 14.94 -28.69 34.12
C ALA A 52 15.12 -27.66 33.03
N ALA A 53 16.34 -27.17 32.82
CA ALA A 53 16.64 -26.20 31.73
C ALA A 53 16.40 -26.80 30.35
N GLU A 54 16.67 -28.08 30.13
CA GLU A 54 16.38 -28.77 28.87
C GLU A 54 14.86 -28.78 28.57
N TYR A 55 14.03 -29.12 29.56
CA TYR A 55 12.59 -29.14 29.39
C TYR A 55 12.02 -27.74 29.11
N TYR A 56 12.41 -26.72 29.87
CA TYR A 56 11.95 -25.36 29.63
C TYR A 56 12.46 -24.80 28.28
N THR A 57 13.65 -25.18 27.84
CA THR A 57 14.14 -24.81 26.51
C THR A 57 13.30 -25.46 25.40
N LYS A 58 12.91 -26.77 25.55
CA LYS A 58 12.00 -27.43 24.60
C LYS A 58 10.61 -26.78 24.56
N ILE A 59 10.14 -26.23 25.68
CA ILE A 59 8.90 -25.43 25.70
C ILE A 59 9.08 -24.20 24.82
N LEU A 60 10.18 -23.45 24.95
CA LEU A 60 10.46 -22.26 24.15
C LEU A 60 10.69 -22.56 22.67
N GLU A 61 11.22 -23.75 22.32
CA GLU A 61 11.33 -24.20 20.92
C GLU A 61 9.94 -24.39 20.27
N SER A 62 8.93 -24.75 21.05
CA SER A 62 7.57 -24.98 20.60
C SER A 62 6.67 -23.75 20.75
N ASP A 63 6.86 -22.98 21.81
CA ASP A 63 6.16 -21.73 22.15
C ASP A 63 7.16 -20.69 22.65
N ALA A 64 7.74 -19.94 21.74
CA ALA A 64 8.70 -18.88 22.03
C ALA A 64 8.10 -17.70 22.84
N THR A 65 6.79 -17.69 23.10
CA THR A 65 6.11 -16.66 23.89
C THR A 65 5.83 -17.04 25.33
N ASN A 66 6.25 -18.24 25.75
CA ASN A 66 5.98 -18.78 27.08
C ASN A 66 6.78 -18.06 28.17
N VAL A 67 6.15 -17.09 28.84
CA VAL A 67 6.78 -16.28 29.89
C VAL A 67 7.22 -17.15 31.08
N LEU A 68 6.43 -18.15 31.49
CA LEU A 68 6.78 -19.04 32.61
C LEU A 68 8.10 -19.78 32.34
N ALA A 69 8.29 -20.29 31.11
CA ALA A 69 9.54 -20.97 30.76
C ALA A 69 10.77 -20.03 30.83
N TYR A 70 10.60 -18.75 30.44
CA TYR A 70 11.65 -17.75 30.63
C TYR A 70 11.97 -17.51 32.10
N GLU A 71 10.93 -17.33 32.95
CA GLU A 71 11.12 -17.12 34.39
C GLU A 71 11.88 -18.28 35.03
N GLN A 72 11.51 -19.52 34.72
CA GLN A 72 12.19 -20.71 35.28
C GLN A 72 13.63 -20.82 34.81
N LEU A 73 13.91 -20.53 33.55
CA LEU A 73 15.28 -20.51 33.03
C LEU A 73 16.12 -19.39 33.66
N MET A 74 15.51 -18.23 33.92
CA MET A 74 16.19 -17.15 34.65
C MET A 74 16.55 -17.58 36.08
N ASP A 75 15.65 -18.24 36.81
CA ASP A 75 15.90 -18.75 38.15
C ASP A 75 17.03 -19.79 38.18
N ILE A 76 17.10 -20.65 37.17
CA ILE A 76 18.18 -21.62 37.00
C ILE A 76 19.55 -20.93 36.80
N TYR A 77 19.60 -19.93 35.93
CA TYR A 77 20.86 -19.34 35.48
C TYR A 77 21.28 -18.08 36.25
N VAL A 78 20.49 -17.51 37.14
CA VAL A 78 20.78 -16.26 37.86
C VAL A 78 22.13 -16.28 38.58
N THR A 79 22.54 -17.42 39.13
CA THR A 79 23.82 -17.59 39.86
C THR A 79 24.88 -18.35 39.09
N THR A 80 24.52 -19.15 38.10
CA THR A 80 25.41 -20.09 37.41
C THR A 80 25.90 -19.55 36.06
N ASP A 81 25.07 -18.86 35.32
CA ASP A 81 25.39 -18.34 33.99
C ASP A 81 24.72 -16.97 33.74
N ARG A 82 25.44 -15.90 34.02
CA ARG A 82 24.93 -14.55 33.85
C ARG A 82 24.59 -14.19 32.40
N TYR A 83 25.32 -14.78 31.41
CA TYR A 83 25.01 -14.55 30.00
C TYR A 83 23.61 -15.09 29.67
N LYS A 84 23.37 -16.39 29.95
CA LYS A 84 22.05 -17.01 29.71
C LYS A 84 20.94 -16.32 30.49
N TYR A 85 21.18 -15.93 31.73
CA TYR A 85 20.21 -15.17 32.53
C TYR A 85 19.78 -13.89 31.82
N TYR A 86 20.70 -13.07 31.31
CA TYR A 86 20.35 -11.84 30.61
C TYR A 86 19.73 -12.11 29.24
N VAL A 87 20.12 -13.14 28.53
CA VAL A 87 19.50 -13.54 27.26
C VAL A 87 18.02 -13.91 27.47
N TYR A 88 17.73 -14.81 28.42
CA TYR A 88 16.34 -15.21 28.68
C TYR A 88 15.48 -14.04 29.18
N ARG A 89 16.02 -13.18 30.04
CA ARG A 89 15.32 -12.00 30.50
C ARG A 89 15.08 -10.99 29.37
N GLY A 90 16.04 -10.78 28.51
CA GLY A 90 15.89 -9.94 27.33
C GLY A 90 14.82 -10.48 26.36
N ASN A 91 14.80 -11.80 26.15
CA ASN A 91 13.77 -12.45 25.35
C ASN A 91 12.37 -12.26 25.96
N MET A 92 12.22 -12.49 27.27
CA MET A 92 10.98 -12.27 27.99
C MET A 92 10.48 -10.83 27.82
N HIS A 93 11.35 -9.84 28.05
CA HIS A 93 10.99 -8.44 27.82
C HIS A 93 10.62 -8.13 26.35
N SER A 94 11.23 -8.82 25.40
CA SER A 94 10.87 -8.69 23.99
C SER A 94 9.45 -9.23 23.71
N VAL A 95 9.10 -10.37 24.28
CA VAL A 95 7.76 -10.97 24.21
C VAL A 95 6.71 -10.05 24.84
N GLU A 96 7.05 -9.41 25.94
CA GLU A 96 6.20 -8.43 26.62
C GLU A 96 6.18 -7.03 25.94
N HIS A 97 6.83 -6.88 24.78
CA HIS A 97 6.96 -5.60 24.06
C HIS A 97 7.71 -4.50 24.85
N GLN A 98 8.51 -4.87 25.84
CA GLN A 98 9.32 -3.96 26.66
C GLN A 98 10.72 -3.78 26.04
N LEU A 99 10.79 -3.25 24.79
CA LEU A 99 12.00 -3.26 23.98
C LEU A 99 13.20 -2.56 24.64
N GLU A 100 12.99 -1.47 25.38
CA GLU A 100 14.07 -0.78 26.09
C GLU A 100 14.69 -1.63 27.21
N HIS A 101 13.88 -2.42 27.91
CA HIS A 101 14.37 -3.36 28.91
C HIS A 101 15.13 -4.51 28.24
N ALA A 102 14.61 -5.04 27.14
CA ALA A 102 15.30 -6.06 26.35
C ALA A 102 16.68 -5.56 25.86
N ILE A 103 16.76 -4.36 25.31
CA ILE A 103 18.02 -3.72 24.89
C ILE A 103 19.02 -3.64 26.06
N ASN A 104 18.57 -3.22 27.23
CA ASN A 104 19.45 -3.13 28.40
C ASN A 104 19.97 -4.50 28.84
N ASP A 105 19.14 -5.54 28.78
CA ASP A 105 19.54 -6.88 29.15
C ASP A 105 20.49 -7.50 28.11
N TYR A 106 20.25 -7.30 26.81
CA TYR A 106 21.19 -7.76 25.79
C TYR A 106 22.54 -7.04 25.84
N LYS A 107 22.60 -5.76 26.22
CA LYS A 107 23.87 -5.09 26.53
C LYS A 107 24.62 -5.75 27.67
N LYS A 108 23.90 -6.18 28.72
CA LYS A 108 24.53 -6.94 29.82
C LYS A 108 24.95 -8.33 29.37
N ALA A 109 24.16 -9.01 28.51
CA ALA A 109 24.53 -10.28 27.93
C ALA A 109 25.86 -10.17 27.13
N VAL A 110 25.98 -9.17 26.25
CA VAL A 110 27.22 -8.89 25.53
C VAL A 110 28.43 -8.74 26.48
N ASN A 111 28.24 -8.04 27.60
CA ASN A 111 29.33 -7.83 28.59
C ASN A 111 29.64 -9.06 29.44
N CYS A 112 28.73 -10.02 29.53
CA CYS A 112 28.88 -11.26 30.31
C CYS A 112 29.22 -12.47 29.46
N ALA A 113 29.26 -12.37 28.12
CA ALA A 113 29.62 -13.44 27.22
C ALA A 113 31.06 -13.91 27.50
N GLN A 114 31.23 -15.22 27.53
CA GLN A 114 32.50 -15.86 27.84
C GLN A 114 33.27 -16.29 26.59
N ASP A 115 32.60 -16.33 25.46
CA ASP A 115 33.11 -16.70 24.15
C ASP A 115 32.57 -15.77 23.06
N ASP A 116 33.27 -15.76 21.93
CA ASP A 116 32.95 -14.88 20.81
C ASP A 116 31.56 -15.20 20.20
N ASN A 117 31.21 -16.48 20.10
CA ASN A 117 29.90 -16.90 19.55
C ASN A 117 28.73 -16.35 20.37
N SER A 118 28.82 -16.49 21.69
CA SER A 118 27.80 -15.94 22.60
C SER A 118 27.72 -14.42 22.49
N MET A 119 28.88 -13.75 22.41
CA MET A 119 28.95 -12.30 22.27
C MET A 119 28.34 -11.85 20.93
N LEU A 120 28.69 -12.49 19.82
CA LEU A 120 28.17 -12.16 18.48
C LEU A 120 26.68 -12.40 18.36
N SER A 121 26.16 -13.51 18.92
CA SER A 121 24.74 -13.81 18.98
C SER A 121 23.98 -12.73 19.75
N ALA A 122 24.48 -12.30 20.90
CA ALA A 122 23.85 -11.23 21.68
C ALA A 122 23.90 -9.87 20.96
N ARG A 123 25.01 -9.55 20.24
CA ARG A 123 25.10 -8.33 19.42
C ARG A 123 24.14 -8.35 18.25
N PHE A 124 23.98 -9.48 17.60
CA PHE A 124 23.00 -9.62 16.50
C PHE A 124 21.58 -9.31 16.98
N VAL A 125 21.19 -9.91 18.12
CA VAL A 125 19.85 -9.61 18.69
C VAL A 125 19.75 -8.16 19.15
N LEU A 126 20.81 -7.59 19.74
CA LEU A 126 20.84 -6.19 20.12
C LEU A 126 20.68 -5.26 18.89
N GLY A 127 21.32 -5.58 17.78
CA GLY A 127 21.12 -4.89 16.49
C GLY A 127 19.67 -4.96 16.01
N THR A 128 19.04 -6.15 16.08
CA THR A 128 17.62 -6.32 15.71
C THR A 128 16.67 -5.51 16.62
N LEU A 129 16.95 -5.44 17.90
CA LEU A 129 16.15 -4.62 18.84
C LEU A 129 16.30 -3.13 18.55
N TYR A 130 17.51 -2.68 18.21
CA TYR A 130 17.70 -1.28 17.77
C TYR A 130 16.98 -0.99 16.45
N GLU A 131 16.96 -1.93 15.50
CA GLU A 131 16.21 -1.81 14.26
C GLU A 131 14.69 -1.68 14.54
N GLN A 132 14.14 -2.50 15.44
CA GLN A 132 12.73 -2.45 15.84
C GLN A 132 12.35 -1.13 16.54
N THR A 133 13.27 -0.53 17.29
CA THR A 133 13.07 0.77 17.94
C THR A 133 13.39 1.96 17.03
N GLY A 134 13.74 1.73 15.76
CA GLY A 134 14.07 2.77 14.78
C GLY A 134 15.44 3.44 15.00
N ASN A 135 16.28 2.89 15.87
CA ASN A 135 17.61 3.41 16.12
C ASN A 135 18.63 2.80 15.14
N ASN A 136 18.49 3.15 13.85
CA ASN A 136 19.27 2.57 12.77
C ASN A 136 20.78 2.71 12.98
N VAL A 137 21.25 3.86 13.50
CA VAL A 137 22.68 4.11 13.74
C VAL A 137 23.30 3.10 14.70
N LYS A 138 22.60 2.78 15.81
CA LYS A 138 23.08 1.78 16.77
C LYS A 138 22.94 0.36 16.24
N ALA A 139 21.90 0.08 15.45
CA ALA A 139 21.76 -1.21 14.80
C ALA A 139 22.93 -1.47 13.84
N ILE A 140 23.29 -0.48 13.02
CA ILE A 140 24.47 -0.52 12.12
C ILE A 140 25.75 -0.79 12.92
N ASP A 141 25.99 -0.06 14.02
CA ASP A 141 27.19 -0.24 14.87
C ASP A 141 27.29 -1.67 15.43
N GLU A 142 26.19 -2.25 15.90
CA GLU A 142 26.23 -3.63 16.41
C GLU A 142 26.41 -4.66 15.29
N TYR A 143 25.76 -4.49 14.13
CA TYR A 143 25.93 -5.40 12.99
C TYR A 143 27.33 -5.32 12.37
N LEU A 144 27.96 -4.15 12.32
CA LEU A 144 29.37 -4.00 11.90
C LEU A 144 30.30 -4.82 12.79
N LYS A 145 30.10 -4.78 14.11
CA LYS A 145 30.90 -5.60 15.05
C LYS A 145 30.67 -7.10 14.84
N VAL A 146 29.50 -7.51 14.36
CA VAL A 146 29.22 -8.93 14.05
C VAL A 146 29.95 -9.36 12.77
N ILE A 147 29.90 -8.57 11.70
CA ILE A 147 30.52 -8.93 10.42
C ILE A 147 32.06 -8.85 10.42
N ASP A 148 32.67 -8.23 11.44
CA ASP A 148 34.12 -8.19 11.61
C ASP A 148 34.70 -9.51 12.09
N HIS A 149 33.86 -10.49 12.46
CA HIS A 149 34.25 -11.83 12.86
C HIS A 149 33.98 -12.84 11.74
N GLU A 150 34.80 -13.91 11.68
CA GLU A 150 34.71 -14.94 10.63
C GLU A 150 33.42 -15.80 10.72
N GLU A 151 32.87 -15.95 11.91
CA GLU A 151 31.64 -16.74 12.18
C GLU A 151 30.37 -15.91 12.06
N THR A 152 30.19 -15.21 10.95
CA THR A 152 28.98 -14.44 10.68
C THR A 152 28.03 -15.18 9.76
N HIS A 153 26.81 -14.64 9.58
CA HIS A 153 25.74 -15.18 8.73
C HIS A 153 25.31 -14.18 7.66
N GLU A 154 24.85 -14.68 6.51
CA GLU A 154 24.33 -13.85 5.39
C GLU A 154 23.32 -12.81 5.84
N ASP A 155 22.39 -13.19 6.74
CA ASP A 155 21.32 -12.30 7.21
C ASP A 155 21.83 -10.98 7.82
N VAL A 156 22.99 -11.01 8.48
CA VAL A 156 23.59 -9.80 9.05
C VAL A 156 23.99 -8.81 7.96
N TYR A 157 24.60 -9.28 6.89
CA TYR A 157 25.00 -8.44 5.76
C TYR A 157 23.78 -7.85 5.04
N VAL A 158 22.74 -8.66 4.82
CA VAL A 158 21.51 -8.21 4.17
C VAL A 158 20.76 -7.16 5.02
N ARG A 159 20.67 -7.38 6.34
CA ARG A 159 20.08 -6.39 7.26
C ARG A 159 20.88 -5.09 7.28
N LEU A 160 22.19 -5.19 7.38
CA LEU A 160 23.07 -4.03 7.38
C LEU A 160 22.95 -3.23 6.06
N ALA A 161 22.91 -3.90 4.92
CA ALA A 161 22.70 -3.26 3.64
C ALA A 161 21.34 -2.55 3.56
N ASN A 162 20.27 -3.18 4.05
CA ASN A 162 18.95 -2.57 4.12
C ASN A 162 18.90 -1.35 5.05
N LEU A 163 19.62 -1.36 6.17
CA LEU A 163 19.73 -0.21 7.05
C LEU A 163 20.48 0.95 6.38
N TYR A 164 21.58 0.68 5.67
CA TYR A 164 22.25 1.71 4.89
C TYR A 164 21.35 2.30 3.81
N LEU A 165 20.49 1.51 3.18
CA LEU A 165 19.52 2.01 2.20
C LEU A 165 18.43 2.90 2.85
N LYS A 166 18.00 2.58 4.07
CA LYS A 166 17.07 3.43 4.84
C LYS A 166 17.70 4.79 5.21
N GLU A 167 19.03 4.83 5.36
CA GLU A 167 19.80 6.04 5.67
C GLU A 167 20.35 6.73 4.39
N ASP A 168 19.81 6.41 3.21
CA ASP A 168 20.24 6.92 1.90
C ASP A 168 21.73 6.72 1.59
N ALA A 169 22.38 5.77 2.25
CA ALA A 169 23.81 5.43 2.13
C ALA A 169 24.05 4.26 1.15
N MET A 170 23.56 4.37 -0.08
CA MET A 170 23.68 3.32 -1.11
C MET A 170 25.12 2.83 -1.34
N PRO A 171 26.18 3.66 -1.39
CA PRO A 171 27.55 3.18 -1.54
C PRO A 171 27.98 2.21 -0.44
N SER A 172 27.60 2.48 0.82
CA SER A 172 27.89 1.60 1.96
C SER A 172 27.12 0.27 1.87
N ALA A 173 25.88 0.29 1.40
CA ALA A 173 25.12 -0.93 1.15
C ALA A 173 25.78 -1.81 0.08
N ILE A 174 26.29 -1.22 -1.01
CA ILE A 174 27.04 -1.91 -2.05
C ILE A 174 28.33 -2.54 -1.47
N GLU A 175 29.08 -1.79 -0.68
CA GLU A 175 30.32 -2.27 -0.05
C GLU A 175 30.07 -3.47 0.86
N VAL A 176 29.03 -3.41 1.68
CA VAL A 176 28.66 -4.49 2.61
C VAL A 176 28.26 -5.76 1.85
N LEU A 177 27.45 -5.66 0.79
CA LEU A 177 27.06 -6.83 -0.01
C LEU A 177 28.24 -7.41 -0.82
N ASP A 178 29.14 -6.56 -1.31
CA ASP A 178 30.38 -7.04 -1.97
C ASP A 178 31.31 -7.75 -0.95
N ARG A 179 31.35 -7.25 0.28
CA ARG A 179 32.04 -7.94 1.40
C ARG A 179 31.39 -9.29 1.71
N ALA A 180 30.05 -9.37 1.75
CA ALA A 180 29.34 -10.63 1.95
C ALA A 180 29.78 -11.69 0.92
N ARG A 181 29.80 -11.33 -0.37
CA ARG A 181 30.29 -12.24 -1.44
C ARG A 181 31.71 -12.71 -1.22
N LYS A 182 32.62 -11.79 -0.89
CA LYS A 182 34.04 -12.09 -0.65
C LYS A 182 34.25 -12.99 0.59
N SER A 183 33.32 -12.91 1.55
CA SER A 183 33.33 -13.75 2.77
C SER A 183 32.63 -15.10 2.56
N GLY A 184 32.26 -15.48 1.33
CA GLY A 184 31.69 -16.79 1.01
C GLY A 184 30.16 -16.82 0.89
N PHE A 185 29.46 -15.72 1.18
CA PHE A 185 28.00 -15.60 1.04
C PHE A 185 27.59 -15.13 -0.37
N ASP A 186 28.11 -15.83 -1.41
CA ASP A 186 27.80 -15.53 -2.81
C ASP A 186 26.49 -16.21 -3.25
N THR A 187 25.43 -15.98 -2.50
CA THR A 187 24.10 -16.52 -2.75
C THR A 187 23.37 -15.74 -3.82
N THR A 188 22.30 -16.33 -4.39
CA THR A 188 21.45 -15.64 -5.38
C THR A 188 20.88 -14.36 -4.80
N ASN A 189 20.41 -14.37 -3.55
CA ASN A 189 19.83 -13.19 -2.88
C ASN A 189 20.84 -12.03 -2.80
N VAL A 190 22.05 -12.29 -2.34
CA VAL A 190 23.12 -11.27 -2.24
C VAL A 190 23.53 -10.76 -3.62
N ARG A 191 23.64 -11.64 -4.62
CA ARG A 191 23.98 -11.25 -6.00
C ARG A 191 22.94 -10.33 -6.61
N GLU A 192 21.66 -10.72 -6.54
CA GLU A 192 20.60 -9.92 -7.16
C GLU A 192 20.43 -8.58 -6.44
N MET A 193 20.50 -8.55 -5.10
CA MET A 193 20.46 -7.30 -4.35
C MET A 193 21.64 -6.38 -4.69
N LEU A 194 22.84 -6.92 -4.78
CA LEU A 194 24.04 -6.16 -5.15
C LEU A 194 23.97 -5.66 -6.61
N SER A 195 23.54 -6.51 -7.53
CA SER A 195 23.43 -6.13 -8.95
C SER A 195 22.41 -5.02 -9.17
N ASP A 196 21.28 -5.07 -8.45
CA ASP A 196 20.24 -4.04 -8.51
C ASP A 196 20.75 -2.70 -7.96
N LEU A 197 21.49 -2.72 -6.86
CA LEU A 197 22.12 -1.52 -6.32
C LEU A 197 23.24 -0.96 -7.23
N LEU A 198 24.02 -1.81 -7.86
CA LEU A 198 25.04 -1.39 -8.83
C LEU A 198 24.40 -0.74 -10.05
N LEU A 199 23.28 -1.27 -10.56
CA LEU A 199 22.51 -0.64 -11.63
C LEU A 199 21.99 0.73 -11.22
N LYS A 200 21.37 0.84 -10.06
CA LYS A 200 20.88 2.12 -9.51
C LYS A 200 22.00 3.14 -9.29
N ASN A 201 23.20 2.65 -9.00
CA ASN A 201 24.41 3.47 -8.84
C ASN A 201 25.15 3.74 -10.17
N GLY A 202 24.58 3.35 -11.33
CA GLY A 202 25.14 3.61 -12.65
C GLY A 202 26.37 2.76 -13.01
N ASN A 203 26.48 1.54 -12.47
CA ASN A 203 27.58 0.60 -12.72
C ASN A 203 27.09 -0.71 -13.36
N PRO A 204 26.50 -0.67 -14.57
CA PRO A 204 25.95 -1.86 -15.22
C PRO A 204 27.01 -2.89 -15.59
N GLU A 205 28.28 -2.48 -15.81
CA GLU A 205 29.40 -3.38 -16.12
C GLU A 205 29.69 -4.33 -14.98
N LYS A 206 29.66 -3.85 -13.73
CA LYS A 206 29.84 -4.70 -12.56
C LYS A 206 28.57 -5.52 -12.25
N ALA A 207 27.40 -4.94 -12.48
CA ALA A 207 26.15 -5.63 -12.23
C ALA A 207 25.98 -6.87 -13.12
N ILE A 208 26.33 -6.81 -14.40
CA ILE A 208 26.17 -7.92 -15.35
C ILE A 208 27.12 -9.10 -15.02
N GLU A 209 28.28 -8.83 -14.41
CA GLU A 209 29.22 -9.86 -13.98
C GLU A 209 28.74 -10.65 -12.77
N ILE A 210 27.85 -10.07 -11.97
CA ILE A 210 27.39 -10.59 -10.68
C ILE A 210 26.05 -11.29 -10.81
N THR A 211 25.09 -10.69 -11.54
CA THR A 211 23.72 -11.20 -11.60
C THR A 211 23.65 -12.55 -12.32
N SER A 212 22.81 -13.45 -11.78
CA SER A 212 22.37 -14.66 -12.46
C SER A 212 21.08 -14.48 -13.23
N ASP A 213 20.33 -13.40 -12.93
CA ASP A 213 19.03 -13.12 -13.57
C ASP A 213 19.19 -12.62 -15.00
N GLU A 214 18.54 -13.32 -15.91
CA GLU A 214 18.64 -13.04 -17.35
C GLU A 214 18.01 -11.71 -17.74
N LEU A 215 16.91 -11.29 -17.08
CA LEU A 215 16.27 -10.00 -17.33
C LEU A 215 17.16 -8.84 -16.84
N THR A 216 17.78 -9.00 -15.69
CA THR A 216 18.77 -8.05 -15.17
C THR A 216 19.98 -7.93 -16.09
N LYS A 217 20.46 -9.03 -16.71
CA LYS A 217 21.51 -8.97 -17.73
C LYS A 217 21.10 -8.16 -18.95
N VAL A 218 19.85 -8.32 -19.43
CA VAL A 218 19.33 -7.50 -20.54
C VAL A 218 19.30 -6.03 -20.15
N LYS A 219 18.84 -5.71 -18.93
CA LYS A 219 18.83 -4.34 -18.41
C LYS A 219 20.24 -3.74 -18.39
N CYS A 220 21.23 -4.48 -17.88
CA CYS A 220 22.63 -4.04 -17.93
C CYS A 220 23.11 -3.75 -19.34
N LEU A 221 22.78 -4.62 -20.31
CA LEU A 221 23.16 -4.41 -21.71
C LEU A 221 22.53 -3.14 -22.30
N LEU A 222 21.26 -2.86 -21.98
CA LEU A 222 20.57 -1.65 -22.41
C LEU A 222 21.22 -0.40 -21.77
N ASP A 223 21.50 -0.42 -20.50
CA ASP A 223 22.10 0.70 -19.76
C ASP A 223 23.54 0.98 -20.24
N MET A 224 24.28 -0.06 -20.69
CA MET A 224 25.58 0.07 -21.37
C MET A 224 25.47 0.52 -22.84
N GLY A 225 24.25 0.67 -23.38
CA GLY A 225 24.06 0.98 -24.81
C GLY A 225 24.35 -0.17 -25.78
N ARG A 226 24.56 -1.41 -25.27
CA ARG A 226 24.84 -2.61 -26.07
C ARG A 226 23.55 -3.19 -26.66
N LYS A 227 22.91 -2.39 -27.54
CA LYS A 227 21.58 -2.67 -28.09
C LYS A 227 21.52 -3.99 -28.88
N SER A 228 22.57 -4.33 -29.65
CA SER A 228 22.60 -5.56 -30.46
C SER A 228 22.57 -6.81 -29.58
N ASP A 229 23.33 -6.80 -28.51
CA ASP A 229 23.41 -7.94 -27.59
C ASP A 229 22.11 -8.06 -26.76
N ALA A 230 21.53 -6.92 -26.41
CA ALA A 230 20.24 -6.86 -25.68
C ALA A 230 19.09 -7.47 -26.51
N ILE A 231 18.96 -7.10 -27.80
CA ILE A 231 17.87 -7.63 -28.62
C ILE A 231 18.06 -9.11 -28.98
N GLU A 232 19.29 -9.55 -29.22
CA GLU A 232 19.58 -10.96 -29.44
C GLU A 232 19.15 -11.80 -28.24
N LYS A 233 19.51 -11.33 -27.04
CA LYS A 233 19.12 -11.99 -25.79
C LYS A 233 17.62 -11.96 -25.56
N LEU A 234 16.93 -10.84 -25.79
CA LEU A 234 15.47 -10.74 -25.71
C LEU A 234 14.77 -11.70 -26.68
N GLN A 235 15.28 -11.87 -27.90
CA GLN A 235 14.72 -12.81 -28.86
C GLN A 235 14.88 -14.27 -28.41
N GLN A 236 16.03 -14.62 -27.82
CA GLN A 236 16.27 -15.97 -27.26
C GLN A 236 15.35 -16.29 -26.07
N MET A 237 14.93 -15.26 -25.36
CA MET A 237 14.12 -15.38 -24.15
C MET A 237 12.60 -15.29 -24.39
N GLU A 238 12.14 -14.97 -25.60
CA GLU A 238 10.73 -14.69 -25.91
C GLU A 238 9.78 -15.81 -25.46
N ASP A 239 10.13 -17.07 -25.76
CA ASP A 239 9.28 -18.23 -25.42
C ASP A 239 9.19 -18.45 -23.89
N GLN A 240 10.27 -18.15 -23.17
CA GLN A 240 10.35 -18.39 -21.74
C GLN A 240 9.79 -17.22 -20.90
N TYR A 241 10.01 -15.99 -21.33
CA TYR A 241 9.74 -14.78 -20.54
C TYR A 241 8.61 -13.90 -21.12
N GLY A 242 8.06 -14.24 -22.28
CA GLY A 242 7.02 -13.45 -22.95
C GLY A 242 5.72 -13.29 -22.17
N HIS A 243 5.53 -14.03 -21.08
CA HIS A 243 4.42 -13.88 -20.14
C HIS A 243 4.73 -13.01 -18.94
N ILE A 244 5.94 -12.45 -18.83
CA ILE A 244 6.42 -11.63 -17.72
C ILE A 244 6.38 -10.16 -18.09
N ALA A 245 5.76 -9.32 -17.26
CA ALA A 245 5.65 -7.88 -17.50
C ALA A 245 7.01 -7.19 -17.70
N GLN A 246 7.99 -7.49 -16.83
CA GLN A 246 9.33 -6.91 -16.90
C GLN A 246 10.02 -7.18 -18.26
N PHE A 247 9.79 -8.34 -18.88
CA PHE A 247 10.33 -8.64 -20.21
C PHE A 247 9.83 -7.62 -21.25
N HIS A 248 8.53 -7.31 -21.24
CA HIS A 248 7.94 -6.33 -22.15
C HIS A 248 8.42 -4.90 -21.87
N SER A 249 8.68 -4.55 -20.62
CA SER A 249 9.25 -3.23 -20.29
C SER A 249 10.66 -3.07 -20.84
N LEU A 250 11.52 -4.08 -20.74
CA LEU A 250 12.86 -4.08 -21.32
C LEU A 250 12.83 -4.05 -22.85
N LYS A 251 11.89 -4.79 -23.45
CA LYS A 251 11.68 -4.79 -24.91
C LYS A 251 11.21 -3.41 -25.40
N ALA A 252 10.33 -2.76 -24.64
CA ALA A 252 9.89 -1.39 -24.91
C ALA A 252 11.05 -0.39 -24.80
N GLN A 253 11.88 -0.51 -23.76
CA GLN A 253 13.08 0.32 -23.59
C GLN A 253 14.05 0.15 -24.76
N TYR A 254 14.28 -1.08 -25.24
CA TYR A 254 15.10 -1.33 -26.40
C TYR A 254 14.55 -0.61 -27.65
N TYR A 255 13.26 -0.76 -27.96
CA TYR A 255 12.66 -0.12 -29.13
C TYR A 255 12.65 1.41 -29.02
N TYR A 256 12.39 1.95 -27.81
CA TYR A 256 12.50 3.38 -27.55
C TYR A 256 13.91 3.92 -27.84
N MET A 257 14.94 3.28 -27.29
CA MET A 257 16.35 3.65 -27.52
C MET A 257 16.76 3.52 -29.00
N ASN A 258 16.05 2.70 -29.77
CA ASN A 258 16.31 2.50 -31.20
C ASN A 258 15.47 3.42 -32.10
N GLY A 259 14.58 4.25 -31.53
CA GLY A 259 13.71 5.16 -32.26
C GLY A 259 12.48 4.48 -32.90
N ASP A 260 12.21 3.20 -32.61
CA ASP A 260 11.05 2.47 -33.11
C ASP A 260 9.89 2.62 -32.12
N TYR A 261 9.34 3.83 -32.07
CA TYR A 261 8.35 4.22 -31.04
C TYR A 261 7.03 3.47 -31.15
N ASP A 262 6.64 3.00 -32.33
CA ASP A 262 5.41 2.24 -32.52
C ASP A 262 5.54 0.85 -31.88
N LYS A 263 6.65 0.14 -32.10
CA LYS A 263 6.91 -1.13 -31.42
C LYS A 263 7.14 -0.93 -29.92
N ALA A 264 7.73 0.18 -29.52
CA ALA A 264 7.84 0.52 -28.09
C ALA A 264 6.45 0.60 -27.44
N LEU A 265 5.49 1.31 -28.05
CA LEU A 265 4.10 1.40 -27.58
C LEU A 265 3.40 0.03 -27.55
N GLU A 266 3.60 -0.82 -28.55
CA GLU A 266 3.06 -2.20 -28.55
C GLU A 266 3.57 -2.99 -27.34
N CYS A 267 4.86 -2.88 -27.03
CA CYS A 267 5.44 -3.54 -25.86
C CYS A 267 4.92 -2.95 -24.55
N VAL A 268 4.76 -1.61 -24.46
CA VAL A 268 4.15 -0.97 -23.27
C VAL A 268 2.70 -1.40 -23.08
N ASN A 269 1.94 -1.60 -24.15
CA ASN A 269 0.56 -2.10 -24.05
C ASN A 269 0.52 -3.52 -23.51
N LYS A 270 1.42 -4.40 -23.96
CA LYS A 270 1.54 -5.76 -23.40
C LYS A 270 1.97 -5.75 -21.93
N PHE A 271 2.88 -4.84 -21.56
CA PHE A 271 3.25 -4.63 -20.17
C PHE A 271 2.04 -4.22 -19.32
N ASP A 272 1.22 -3.27 -19.80
CA ASP A 272 0.01 -2.77 -19.11
C ASP A 272 -1.10 -3.85 -18.99
N GLU A 273 -1.21 -4.76 -19.96
CA GLU A 273 -2.13 -5.91 -19.88
C GLU A 273 -1.76 -6.87 -18.74
N LEU A 274 -0.46 -7.05 -18.50
CA LEU A 274 0.09 -7.94 -17.46
C LEU A 274 0.16 -7.27 -16.09
N GLU A 275 0.48 -5.97 -16.06
CA GLU A 275 0.63 -5.16 -14.84
C GLU A 275 -0.15 -3.85 -14.98
N LYS A 276 -1.44 -3.93 -14.67
CA LYS A 276 -2.37 -2.80 -14.85
C LYS A 276 -2.06 -1.64 -13.90
N ASN A 277 -2.22 -0.42 -14.42
CA ASN A 277 -2.05 0.83 -13.67
C ASN A 277 -0.65 1.01 -13.07
N SER A 278 0.38 0.40 -13.63
CA SER A 278 1.76 0.62 -13.22
C SER A 278 2.18 2.06 -13.54
N PRO A 279 2.81 2.79 -12.61
CA PRO A 279 3.39 4.09 -12.91
C PRO A 279 4.35 4.03 -14.11
N LEU A 280 5.09 2.92 -14.23
CA LEU A 280 6.04 2.72 -15.34
C LEU A 280 5.36 2.73 -16.71
N THR A 281 4.14 2.17 -16.84
CA THR A 281 3.36 2.22 -18.08
C THR A 281 3.15 3.66 -18.54
N TYR A 282 2.67 4.51 -17.64
CA TYR A 282 2.37 5.90 -17.98
C TYR A 282 3.63 6.71 -18.24
N GLN A 283 4.70 6.49 -17.49
CA GLN A 283 6.00 7.11 -17.72
C GLN A 283 6.55 6.75 -19.09
N MET A 284 6.57 5.47 -19.45
CA MET A 284 7.08 5.02 -20.76
C MET A 284 6.23 5.57 -21.91
N ARG A 285 4.89 5.56 -21.79
CA ARG A 285 4.01 6.16 -22.81
C ARG A 285 4.28 7.65 -22.97
N ALA A 286 4.42 8.39 -21.88
CA ALA A 286 4.69 9.83 -21.91
C ALA A 286 5.98 10.13 -22.66
N LEU A 287 7.08 9.48 -22.30
CA LEU A 287 8.39 9.64 -22.96
C LEU A 287 8.32 9.29 -24.47
N ILE A 288 7.61 8.22 -24.82
CA ILE A 288 7.45 7.83 -26.22
C ILE A 288 6.64 8.89 -27.00
N PHE A 289 5.58 9.46 -26.42
CA PHE A 289 4.78 10.49 -27.05
C PHE A 289 5.54 11.82 -27.19
N GLU A 290 6.40 12.19 -26.22
CA GLU A 290 7.31 13.34 -26.33
C GLU A 290 8.22 13.19 -27.57
N GLU A 291 8.86 12.04 -27.74
CA GLU A 291 9.73 11.77 -28.87
C GLU A 291 8.97 11.72 -30.22
N LYS A 292 7.68 11.39 -30.18
CA LYS A 292 6.78 11.45 -31.34
C LYS A 292 6.25 12.88 -31.62
N ASN A 293 6.59 13.87 -30.81
CA ASN A 293 6.03 15.23 -30.82
C ASN A 293 4.49 15.24 -30.67
N ASP A 294 3.95 14.30 -29.91
CA ASP A 294 2.54 14.23 -29.53
C ASP A 294 2.38 14.72 -28.09
N ASP A 295 2.55 16.03 -27.92
CA ASP A 295 2.54 16.70 -26.62
C ASP A 295 1.21 16.49 -25.87
N TYR A 296 0.10 16.36 -26.59
CA TYR A 296 -1.20 16.10 -25.98
C TYR A 296 -1.20 14.76 -25.23
N ASN A 297 -0.84 13.67 -25.91
CA ASN A 297 -0.80 12.36 -25.30
C ASN A 297 0.35 12.23 -24.27
N ALA A 298 1.44 12.95 -24.44
CA ALA A 298 2.51 13.04 -23.44
C ALA A 298 1.98 13.60 -22.13
N HIS A 299 1.32 14.77 -22.14
CA HIS A 299 0.74 15.40 -20.95
C HIS A 299 -0.37 14.55 -20.32
N ILE A 300 -1.22 13.88 -21.10
CA ILE A 300 -2.21 12.93 -20.57
C ILE A 300 -1.54 11.82 -19.78
N ASN A 301 -0.46 11.24 -20.29
CA ASN A 301 0.23 10.15 -19.60
C ASN A 301 1.06 10.64 -18.40
N TRP A 302 1.67 11.82 -18.45
CA TRP A 302 2.28 12.44 -17.26
C TRP A 302 1.25 12.75 -16.18
N GLY A 303 0.07 13.19 -16.54
CA GLY A 303 -1.05 13.36 -15.62
C GLY A 303 -1.42 12.04 -14.93
N LYS A 304 -1.64 10.96 -15.69
CA LYS A 304 -1.93 9.61 -15.17
C LYS A 304 -0.80 9.09 -14.27
N TYR A 305 0.47 9.29 -14.66
CA TYR A 305 1.63 8.94 -13.85
C TYR A 305 1.60 9.61 -12.47
N ASN A 306 1.34 10.92 -12.45
CA ASN A 306 1.32 11.69 -11.22
C ASN A 306 0.11 11.35 -10.33
N ILE A 307 -1.05 10.99 -10.90
CA ILE A 307 -2.19 10.49 -10.14
C ILE A 307 -1.84 9.21 -9.36
N VAL A 308 -1.23 8.23 -10.05
CA VAL A 308 -0.86 6.97 -9.41
C VAL A 308 0.19 7.17 -8.31
N ARG A 309 1.04 8.18 -8.44
CA ARG A 309 2.04 8.56 -7.42
C ARG A 309 1.48 9.45 -6.30
N GLY A 310 0.21 9.85 -6.35
CA GLY A 310 -0.41 10.72 -5.36
C GLY A 310 -0.07 12.21 -5.50
N ASN A 311 0.58 12.63 -6.58
CA ASN A 311 1.00 14.01 -6.85
C ASN A 311 -0.11 14.79 -7.56
N LYS A 312 -1.25 15.03 -6.90
CA LYS A 312 -2.45 15.59 -7.54
C LYS A 312 -2.21 16.95 -8.20
N ASP A 313 -1.50 17.85 -7.56
CA ASP A 313 -1.28 19.20 -8.10
C ASP A 313 -0.47 19.18 -9.40
N ILE A 314 0.54 18.31 -9.46
CA ILE A 314 1.33 18.12 -10.69
C ILE A 314 0.45 17.51 -11.78
N ALA A 315 -0.37 16.51 -11.43
CA ALA A 315 -1.30 15.89 -12.38
C ALA A 315 -2.31 16.89 -12.97
N ILE A 316 -2.86 17.78 -12.14
CA ILE A 316 -3.77 18.84 -12.59
C ILE A 316 -3.03 19.74 -13.61
N ASN A 317 -1.80 20.17 -13.33
CA ASN A 317 -1.02 21.00 -14.24
C ASN A 317 -0.76 20.29 -15.59
N GLU A 318 -0.42 19.01 -15.55
CA GLU A 318 -0.23 18.22 -16.77
C GLU A 318 -1.53 18.13 -17.60
N TYR A 319 -2.65 17.85 -16.96
CA TYR A 319 -3.94 17.83 -17.66
C TYR A 319 -4.38 19.22 -18.17
N LEU A 320 -4.03 20.30 -17.47
CA LEU A 320 -4.26 21.67 -17.97
C LEU A 320 -3.41 21.98 -19.21
N ASN A 321 -2.16 21.51 -19.26
CA ASN A 321 -1.34 21.61 -20.45
C ASN A 321 -1.95 20.83 -21.63
N ALA A 322 -2.43 19.60 -21.39
CA ALA A 322 -3.17 18.85 -22.41
C ALA A 322 -4.44 19.59 -22.87
N TYR A 323 -5.19 20.19 -21.93
CA TYR A 323 -6.38 20.98 -22.25
C TYR A 323 -6.09 22.21 -23.14
N GLN A 324 -4.95 22.85 -22.97
CA GLN A 324 -4.53 23.96 -23.83
C GLN A 324 -4.30 23.51 -25.29
N LEU A 325 -3.86 22.28 -25.50
CA LEU A 325 -3.63 21.70 -26.83
C LEU A 325 -4.92 21.19 -27.45
N LYS A 326 -5.80 20.57 -26.65
CA LYS A 326 -7.09 20.06 -27.08
C LYS A 326 -8.16 20.25 -25.99
N ASN A 327 -9.14 21.10 -26.26
CA ASN A 327 -10.09 21.58 -25.25
C ASN A 327 -11.51 21.01 -25.38
N ASP A 328 -11.70 19.97 -26.19
CA ASP A 328 -12.97 19.32 -26.50
C ASP A 328 -13.01 17.83 -26.13
N ASP A 329 -11.96 17.31 -25.50
CA ASP A 329 -11.90 15.93 -25.03
C ASP A 329 -12.70 15.77 -23.72
N LEU A 330 -13.82 15.07 -23.79
CA LEU A 330 -14.74 14.87 -22.66
C LEU A 330 -14.11 14.06 -21.53
N GLU A 331 -13.21 13.10 -21.83
CA GLU A 331 -12.51 12.32 -20.79
C GLU A 331 -11.55 13.21 -19.99
N LEU A 332 -10.78 14.05 -20.68
CA LEU A 332 -9.89 15.03 -20.04
C LEU A 332 -10.66 16.05 -19.21
N LEU A 333 -11.74 16.62 -19.75
CA LEU A 333 -12.56 17.59 -19.05
C LEU A 333 -13.19 17.00 -17.77
N ASN A 334 -13.70 15.77 -17.84
CA ASN A 334 -14.23 15.06 -16.68
C ASN A 334 -13.14 14.80 -15.63
N THR A 335 -11.95 14.41 -16.06
CA THR A 335 -10.82 14.15 -15.17
C THR A 335 -10.41 15.43 -14.44
N LEU A 336 -10.26 16.55 -15.17
CA LEU A 336 -9.94 17.86 -14.58
C LEU A 336 -11.01 18.32 -13.59
N ALA A 337 -12.30 18.24 -13.98
CA ALA A 337 -13.40 18.63 -13.11
C ALA A 337 -13.39 17.83 -11.79
N MET A 338 -13.17 16.52 -11.86
CA MET A 338 -13.11 15.65 -10.68
C MET A 338 -11.90 15.97 -9.78
N LEU A 339 -10.72 16.12 -10.35
CA LEU A 339 -9.50 16.40 -9.59
C LEU A 339 -9.57 17.76 -8.90
N LEU A 340 -10.09 18.78 -9.57
CA LEU A 340 -10.28 20.11 -9.00
C LEU A 340 -11.34 20.10 -7.88
N GLU A 341 -12.43 19.34 -8.05
CA GLU A 341 -13.42 19.15 -7.00
C GLU A 341 -12.82 18.46 -5.75
N GLU A 342 -12.02 17.41 -5.95
CA GLU A 342 -11.31 16.73 -4.87
C GLU A 342 -10.27 17.63 -4.18
N SER A 343 -9.67 18.56 -4.89
CA SER A 343 -8.75 19.58 -4.36
C SER A 343 -9.46 20.77 -3.73
N ASN A 344 -10.82 20.69 -3.62
CA ASN A 344 -11.69 21.74 -3.11
C ASN A 344 -11.71 23.06 -3.94
N ASP A 345 -11.21 23.02 -5.17
CA ASP A 345 -11.30 24.13 -6.12
C ASP A 345 -12.59 24.03 -6.93
N LYS A 346 -13.71 24.27 -6.25
CA LYS A 346 -15.03 24.12 -6.84
C LYS A 346 -15.30 25.11 -8.00
N ASN A 347 -14.70 26.29 -7.97
CA ASN A 347 -14.94 27.28 -9.00
C ASN A 347 -14.40 26.83 -10.36
N HIS A 348 -13.12 26.43 -10.41
CA HIS A 348 -12.55 25.91 -11.64
C HIS A 348 -13.17 24.56 -12.05
N ALA A 349 -13.52 23.69 -11.10
CA ALA A 349 -14.24 22.46 -11.42
C ALA A 349 -15.55 22.74 -12.15
N MET A 350 -16.31 23.77 -11.74
CA MET A 350 -17.56 24.16 -12.40
C MET A 350 -17.37 24.68 -13.81
N GLU A 351 -16.27 25.38 -14.10
CA GLU A 351 -15.95 25.82 -15.48
C GLU A 351 -15.81 24.61 -16.42
N PHE A 352 -15.18 23.54 -15.94
CA PHE A 352 -15.04 22.30 -16.72
C PHE A 352 -16.40 21.57 -16.86
N TYR A 353 -17.21 21.49 -15.81
CA TYR A 353 -18.55 20.90 -15.93
C TYR A 353 -19.44 21.71 -16.87
N GLU A 354 -19.35 23.04 -16.88
CA GLU A 354 -20.05 23.88 -17.87
C GLU A 354 -19.57 23.61 -19.31
N ARG A 355 -18.27 23.37 -19.48
CA ARG A 355 -17.73 23.02 -20.79
C ARG A 355 -18.24 21.66 -21.25
N ILE A 356 -18.25 20.66 -20.37
CA ILE A 356 -18.82 19.33 -20.65
C ILE A 356 -20.31 19.46 -21.04
N ALA A 357 -21.11 20.16 -20.26
CA ALA A 357 -22.53 20.35 -20.54
C ALA A 357 -22.83 21.15 -21.82
N LYS A 358 -21.83 21.88 -22.34
CA LYS A 358 -21.93 22.54 -23.67
C LYS A 358 -21.57 21.59 -24.82
N LEU A 359 -20.65 20.66 -24.60
CA LEU A 359 -20.22 19.67 -25.59
C LEU A 359 -21.19 18.48 -25.65
N ASP A 360 -21.68 18.07 -24.50
CA ASP A 360 -22.67 17.00 -24.33
C ASP A 360 -23.83 17.50 -23.43
N GLU A 361 -24.89 17.97 -24.06
CA GLU A 361 -26.09 18.43 -23.35
C GLU A 361 -26.83 17.30 -22.58
N THR A 362 -26.44 16.04 -22.81
CA THR A 362 -27.07 14.87 -22.19
C THR A 362 -26.27 14.33 -21.00
N ASP A 363 -25.09 14.89 -20.69
CA ASP A 363 -24.28 14.47 -19.55
C ASP A 363 -24.96 14.84 -18.23
N LYS A 364 -25.68 13.86 -17.67
CA LYS A 364 -26.40 14.01 -16.41
C LYS A 364 -25.53 14.42 -15.25
N LYS A 365 -24.31 13.87 -15.17
CA LYS A 365 -23.38 14.11 -14.07
C LYS A 365 -22.97 15.58 -13.98
N SER A 366 -22.59 16.18 -15.09
CA SER A 366 -22.21 17.60 -15.14
C SER A 366 -23.39 18.50 -14.81
N LEU A 367 -24.60 18.19 -15.35
CA LEU A 367 -25.78 18.94 -15.04
C LEU A 367 -26.19 18.87 -13.56
N GLU A 368 -26.05 17.71 -12.93
CA GLU A 368 -26.28 17.53 -11.49
C GLU A 368 -25.30 18.35 -10.65
N LYS A 369 -24.00 18.26 -10.97
CA LYS A 369 -22.95 19.03 -10.29
C LYS A 369 -23.12 20.54 -10.43
N LEU A 370 -23.50 21.00 -11.62
CA LEU A 370 -23.80 22.41 -11.86
C LEU A 370 -25.03 22.88 -11.07
N ALA A 371 -26.07 22.07 -11.02
CA ALA A 371 -27.27 22.41 -10.23
C ALA A 371 -26.94 22.50 -8.73
N GLU A 372 -26.15 21.57 -8.18
CA GLU A 372 -25.73 21.57 -6.78
C GLU A 372 -24.83 22.77 -6.45
N PHE A 373 -23.89 23.09 -7.34
CA PHE A 373 -23.04 24.25 -7.16
C PHE A 373 -23.82 25.55 -7.16
N ARG A 374 -24.77 25.74 -8.14
CA ARG A 374 -25.61 26.91 -8.22
C ARG A 374 -26.52 27.06 -7.00
N GLU A 375 -27.01 25.94 -6.45
CA GLU A 375 -27.72 25.93 -5.17
C GLU A 375 -26.84 26.47 -4.03
N SER A 376 -25.60 26.00 -3.94
CA SER A 376 -24.68 26.36 -2.86
C SER A 376 -24.35 27.87 -2.81
N ILE A 377 -24.33 28.54 -3.95
CA ILE A 377 -24.09 29.98 -4.07
C ILE A 377 -25.38 30.82 -4.11
N GLY A 378 -26.55 30.15 -3.99
CA GLY A 378 -27.85 30.82 -4.00
C GLY A 378 -28.38 31.29 -5.38
N ASP A 379 -27.73 30.84 -6.47
CA ASP A 379 -28.20 31.12 -7.85
C ASP A 379 -29.26 30.13 -8.26
N TYR A 380 -30.41 30.27 -7.64
CA TYR A 380 -31.58 29.39 -7.86
C TYR A 380 -32.13 29.45 -9.28
N ARG A 381 -31.83 30.52 -10.02
CA ARG A 381 -32.26 30.65 -11.41
C ARG A 381 -31.48 29.67 -12.30
N MET A 382 -30.15 29.71 -12.24
CA MET A 382 -29.33 28.80 -13.01
C MET A 382 -29.49 27.36 -12.51
N GLN A 383 -29.69 27.15 -11.20
CA GLN A 383 -30.05 25.84 -10.66
C GLN A 383 -31.29 25.27 -11.34
N ALA A 384 -32.35 26.04 -11.43
CA ALA A 384 -33.61 25.60 -12.08
C ALA A 384 -33.38 25.28 -13.57
N GLU A 385 -32.57 26.05 -14.30
CA GLU A 385 -32.23 25.78 -15.69
C GLU A 385 -31.53 24.41 -15.88
N TYR A 386 -30.53 24.07 -15.05
CA TYR A 386 -29.89 22.77 -15.09
C TYR A 386 -30.78 21.61 -14.67
N LEU A 387 -31.60 21.82 -13.64
CA LEU A 387 -32.60 20.82 -13.20
C LEU A 387 -33.69 20.58 -14.25
N LEU A 388 -34.11 21.61 -15.02
CA LEU A 388 -35.00 21.45 -16.17
C LEU A 388 -34.37 20.57 -17.25
N LYS A 389 -33.11 20.80 -17.61
CA LYS A 389 -32.41 19.93 -18.55
C LYS A 389 -32.41 18.48 -18.06
N LEU A 390 -32.08 18.25 -16.79
CA LEU A 390 -32.15 16.92 -16.18
C LEU A 390 -33.54 16.31 -16.21
N TYR A 391 -34.57 17.08 -15.94
CA TYR A 391 -35.95 16.62 -16.02
C TYR A 391 -36.36 16.23 -17.46
N HIS A 392 -35.90 16.96 -18.47
CA HIS A 392 -36.11 16.56 -19.88
C HIS A 392 -35.45 15.25 -20.25
N LEU A 393 -34.26 14.94 -19.67
CA LEU A 393 -33.55 13.69 -19.86
C LEU A 393 -34.20 12.52 -19.12
N ASP A 394 -34.84 12.78 -17.97
CA ASP A 394 -35.51 11.76 -17.16
C ASP A 394 -36.74 12.37 -16.43
N LYS A 395 -37.86 12.30 -17.07
CA LYS A 395 -39.13 12.83 -16.53
C LYS A 395 -39.66 12.05 -15.31
N ARG A 396 -39.11 10.89 -15.00
CA ARG A 396 -39.51 10.05 -13.86
C ARG A 396 -38.58 10.17 -12.66
N ASN A 397 -37.53 10.97 -12.72
CA ASN A 397 -36.67 11.22 -11.61
C ASN A 397 -37.33 12.13 -10.56
N ALA A 398 -37.90 11.51 -9.52
CA ALA A 398 -38.61 12.25 -8.47
C ALA A 398 -37.68 13.24 -7.73
N LEU A 399 -36.40 12.92 -7.54
CA LEU A 399 -35.43 13.79 -6.86
C LEU A 399 -35.20 15.09 -7.65
N THR A 400 -35.03 14.97 -8.96
CA THR A 400 -34.84 16.13 -9.85
C THR A 400 -36.07 17.04 -9.81
N VAL A 401 -37.27 16.45 -9.89
CA VAL A 401 -38.53 17.22 -9.85
C VAL A 401 -38.70 17.92 -8.50
N LYS A 402 -38.35 17.26 -7.40
CA LYS A 402 -38.38 17.86 -6.06
C LYS A 402 -37.43 19.05 -5.97
N LYS A 403 -36.13 18.85 -6.33
CA LYS A 403 -35.12 19.92 -6.30
C LYS A 403 -35.54 21.12 -7.17
N LEU A 404 -36.17 20.85 -8.31
CA LEU A 404 -36.70 21.90 -9.19
C LEU A 404 -37.81 22.69 -8.51
N GLY A 405 -38.74 22.01 -7.83
CA GLY A 405 -39.78 22.69 -7.04
C GLY A 405 -39.22 23.55 -5.92
N GLU A 406 -38.18 23.07 -5.24
CA GLU A 406 -37.47 23.81 -4.19
C GLU A 406 -36.75 25.05 -4.74
N ALA A 407 -36.14 24.95 -5.92
CA ALA A 407 -35.51 26.09 -6.60
C ALA A 407 -36.55 27.15 -6.99
N TYR A 408 -37.70 26.75 -7.56
CA TYR A 408 -38.78 27.70 -7.87
C TYR A 408 -39.39 28.35 -6.64
N GLU A 409 -39.49 27.66 -5.53
CA GLU A 409 -39.93 28.24 -4.27
C GLU A 409 -38.97 29.33 -3.78
N LYS A 410 -37.66 29.09 -3.87
CA LYS A 410 -36.63 30.10 -3.56
C LYS A 410 -36.71 31.33 -4.49
N LEU A 411 -37.06 31.10 -5.73
CA LEU A 411 -37.31 32.16 -6.72
C LEU A 411 -38.67 32.87 -6.53
N ARG A 412 -39.48 32.46 -5.55
CA ARG A 412 -40.85 32.93 -5.31
C ARG A 412 -41.77 32.69 -6.52
N ASN A 413 -41.43 31.74 -7.37
CA ASN A 413 -42.27 31.33 -8.50
C ASN A 413 -43.22 30.21 -8.04
N LYS A 414 -44.31 30.64 -7.39
CA LYS A 414 -45.32 29.79 -6.79
C LYS A 414 -45.99 28.84 -7.80
N PRO A 415 -46.40 29.27 -9.00
CA PRO A 415 -47.06 28.39 -9.97
C PRO A 415 -46.16 27.20 -10.35
N ASN A 416 -44.89 27.44 -10.70
CA ASN A 416 -43.97 26.40 -11.12
C ASN A 416 -43.57 25.48 -9.96
N ALA A 417 -43.47 26.02 -8.74
CA ALA A 417 -43.20 25.20 -7.56
C ALA A 417 -44.35 24.23 -7.27
N ILE A 418 -45.61 24.68 -7.41
CA ILE A 418 -46.80 23.84 -7.26
C ILE A 418 -46.79 22.72 -8.29
N GLU A 419 -46.62 23.04 -9.58
CA GLU A 419 -46.58 22.06 -10.66
C GLU A 419 -45.51 20.98 -10.41
N CYS A 420 -44.29 21.37 -10.01
CA CYS A 420 -43.24 20.44 -9.68
C CYS A 420 -43.59 19.53 -8.49
N TYR A 421 -44.19 20.07 -7.43
CA TYR A 421 -44.59 19.26 -6.27
C TYR A 421 -45.76 18.32 -6.58
N GLU A 422 -46.72 18.75 -7.40
CA GLU A 422 -47.79 17.87 -7.91
C GLU A 422 -47.19 16.71 -8.70
N LYS A 423 -46.23 17.01 -9.60
CA LYS A 423 -45.56 16.01 -10.40
C LYS A 423 -44.74 15.06 -9.53
N PHE A 424 -44.04 15.58 -8.49
CA PHE A 424 -43.37 14.75 -7.52
C PHE A 424 -44.31 13.76 -6.84
N LEU A 425 -45.52 14.20 -6.43
CA LEU A 425 -46.50 13.33 -5.77
C LEU A 425 -47.07 12.26 -6.72
N GLU A 426 -47.09 12.49 -8.03
CA GLU A 426 -47.49 11.48 -9.03
C GLU A 426 -46.46 10.34 -9.13
N ILE A 427 -45.17 10.69 -9.19
CA ILE A 427 -44.07 9.75 -9.50
C ILE A 427 -43.37 9.22 -8.26
N GLY A 428 -43.37 9.95 -7.14
CA GLY A 428 -42.63 9.68 -5.92
C GLY A 428 -43.40 8.99 -4.81
N LYS A 429 -44.44 8.20 -5.11
CA LYS A 429 -45.36 7.55 -4.13
C LYS A 429 -44.69 6.65 -3.10
N GLY A 430 -43.43 6.26 -3.30
CA GLY A 430 -42.63 5.45 -2.33
C GLY A 430 -41.54 6.25 -1.63
N SER A 431 -41.45 7.55 -1.88
CA SER A 431 -40.37 8.38 -1.32
C SER A 431 -40.61 8.67 0.16
N PRO A 432 -39.56 8.60 1.02
CA PRO A 432 -39.68 9.04 2.42
C PRO A 432 -40.13 10.49 2.58
N GLU A 433 -39.96 11.30 1.55
CA GLU A 433 -40.33 12.73 1.57
C GLU A 433 -41.74 13.03 1.07
N TYR A 434 -42.47 12.00 0.66
CA TYR A 434 -43.82 12.16 0.08
C TYR A 434 -44.76 13.02 0.95
N SER A 435 -44.90 12.65 2.21
CA SER A 435 -45.77 13.37 3.16
C SER A 435 -45.31 14.82 3.42
N LYS A 436 -43.99 15.03 3.45
CA LYS A 436 -43.39 16.35 3.65
C LYS A 436 -43.70 17.28 2.46
N ILE A 437 -43.55 16.76 1.24
CA ILE A 437 -43.86 17.54 0.02
C ILE A 437 -45.35 17.78 -0.14
N GLN A 438 -46.20 16.80 0.24
CA GLN A 438 -47.66 16.98 0.26
C GLN A 438 -48.08 18.15 1.17
N HIS A 439 -47.58 18.17 2.41
CA HIS A 439 -47.86 19.27 3.34
C HIS A 439 -47.34 20.63 2.83
N LYS A 440 -46.14 20.61 2.20
CA LYS A 440 -45.53 21.81 1.60
C LYS A 440 -46.38 22.35 0.44
N LEU A 441 -46.90 21.46 -0.40
CA LEU A 441 -47.81 21.82 -1.49
C LEU A 441 -49.13 22.43 -0.98
N GLU A 442 -49.76 21.83 0.03
CA GLU A 442 -50.97 22.36 0.66
C GLU A 442 -50.76 23.77 1.23
N LYS A 443 -49.61 23.97 1.92
CA LYS A 443 -49.25 25.30 2.44
C LYS A 443 -49.05 26.33 1.34
N LEU A 444 -48.39 25.96 0.24
CA LEU A 444 -48.21 26.84 -0.91
C LEU A 444 -49.52 27.21 -1.58
N LYS A 445 -50.44 26.26 -1.77
CA LYS A 445 -51.74 26.51 -2.36
C LYS A 445 -52.59 27.46 -1.52
N ASN A 446 -52.47 27.39 -0.19
CA ASN A 446 -53.28 28.18 0.75
C ASN A 446 -52.70 29.58 1.06
N SER A 447 -51.50 29.92 0.56
CA SER A 447 -50.90 31.25 0.77
C SER A 447 -51.35 32.23 -0.34
N ASP A 448 -51.99 33.34 -0.01
CA ASP A 448 -52.35 34.40 -0.95
C ASP A 448 -51.13 35.17 -1.47
N VAL A 449 -50.76 34.96 -2.73
CA VAL A 449 -49.73 35.75 -3.43
C VAL A 449 -50.17 35.97 -4.88
N GLN A 450 -50.06 37.21 -5.37
CA GLN A 450 -50.42 37.66 -6.72
C GLN A 450 -49.71 36.83 -7.81
N GLU A 451 -50.48 36.45 -8.83
CA GLU A 451 -50.05 35.66 -9.97
C GLU A 451 -49.11 36.44 -10.90
N ASP A 452 -47.97 35.86 -11.19
CA ASP A 452 -47.17 36.23 -12.36
C ASP A 452 -47.14 35.03 -13.34
N GLU A 453 -47.52 35.31 -14.61
CA GLU A 453 -47.76 34.26 -15.62
C GLU A 453 -46.56 33.39 -15.93
N GLY A 454 -46.79 32.11 -15.99
CA GLY A 454 -45.91 30.99 -16.15
C GLY A 454 -44.61 31.16 -16.96
N PHE A 455 -43.48 31.10 -16.26
CA PHE A 455 -42.13 31.07 -16.83
C PHE A 455 -41.86 29.77 -17.60
N LEU A 456 -42.43 28.65 -17.18
CA LEU A 456 -42.29 27.35 -17.87
C LEU A 456 -42.81 27.41 -19.30
N ASP A 457 -43.96 28.00 -19.55
CA ASP A 457 -44.53 28.16 -20.90
C ASP A 457 -43.66 29.06 -21.78
N LYS A 458 -43.11 30.12 -21.21
CA LYS A 458 -42.20 31.02 -21.93
C LYS A 458 -40.84 30.35 -22.22
N PHE A 459 -40.32 29.53 -21.28
CA PHE A 459 -39.08 28.82 -21.44
C PHE A 459 -39.19 27.62 -22.38
N ILE A 460 -40.26 26.85 -22.29
CA ILE A 460 -40.58 25.74 -23.22
C ILE A 460 -40.74 26.30 -24.63
N ASN A 461 -41.42 27.42 -24.79
CA ASN A 461 -41.59 28.09 -26.07
C ASN A 461 -40.25 28.69 -26.59
N TRP A 462 -39.42 29.24 -25.73
CA TRP A 462 -38.08 29.71 -26.08
C TRP A 462 -37.15 28.56 -26.50
N PHE A 463 -37.16 27.45 -25.75
CA PHE A 463 -36.35 26.26 -26.04
C PHE A 463 -36.78 25.57 -27.33
N ASN A 464 -38.09 25.51 -27.58
CA ASN A 464 -38.62 24.95 -28.84
C ASN A 464 -38.36 25.86 -30.05
N LYS A 465 -38.23 27.17 -29.85
CA LYS A 465 -37.95 28.16 -30.91
C LYS A 465 -36.47 28.24 -31.28
N ASN A 466 -35.54 27.86 -30.39
CA ASN A 466 -34.11 27.95 -30.62
C ASN A 466 -33.45 26.59 -30.98
N LYS A 467 -34.27 25.57 -31.26
CA LYS A 467 -33.84 24.27 -31.83
C LYS A 467 -33.92 24.26 -33.37
N MET A 468 -33.47 25.35 -34.00
CA MET A 468 -33.13 25.32 -35.43
C MET A 468 -31.65 25.69 -35.61
#